data_3602c2e0dc1bd967839f6e11cbfaf9bd
#
_entry.id   3602c2e0dc1bd967839f6e11cbfaf9bd
#
_cell.length_a   1.000
_cell.length_b   1.000
_cell.length_c   1.000
_cell.angle_alpha   90.00
_cell.angle_beta   90.00
_cell.angle_gamma   90.00
#
_symmetry.space_group_name_H-M   'P 1'
#
loop_
_entity.id
_entity.type
_entity.pdbx_description
1 polymer ?
#
loop_
_entity_poly.entity_id
_entity_poly.type
_entity_poly.pdbx_seq_one_letter_code
_entity_poly.pdbx_strand_id
1 'polypeptide(L)'
;MSMRNKVLIILIVFIFSCEKIIKKEINSYDLLPENSKVVISVKNLGKFKNSIDNNSYLNSLVESNLTLKNLISQISMINDDKEILIGLYEFKDILHYDIIGLDIINDSITEKKSSYEKIDIISSNNYHEPVINNNYFGEKFQKINQTNINFSVALDSLYTDKLLTKLFNIKSNDLNRNLILNIDASSNLISVNGVVDNYSFDIQKNDEKLAIQEMISSEKELYFDFKNDLIEDYDLISSNLENNLNIFDFESSDSNSEYYKIFQLKKGDKILNINGFISDFKNEPSNSLIDLKFVSSIPNDIVLGPLIVKNHINNTNEIIIQDSKNILYLINNRGQVEWTREIDGKIIKEVNQIDSYKNGKLQYVFATEKSLNLLDRKGRDVGKFPLKFKDNITSPVSVFDYDKNKNYRLLITQNNELFMFDSKGKRVRGFDYNKKNKIVTTPKHFRIGNKDIIVFKTIDKLTILNRRGAVRINAKTLHNYSSDDVFQYQNFLVTSTVKNEIVSIDMKGNTKLEEPMPINSKVISDKETIFTLQKNILSNSKINIEIPFGKYEDFKIFSGNDETYVNIFDSQNNKIYLFDKELNLIKGFPISSKDNAHFLIDKKGIEFSTKTENKNIQYQSVK
;
A
#
# COMPACT_ATOMS: atom_id res chain seq x y z
N MET A 1 -9.51 72.92 -34.18
CA MET A 1 -9.48 71.52 -33.69
C MET A 1 -10.91 71.02 -33.69
N SER A 2 -11.24 70.12 -34.60
CA SER A 2 -12.62 69.71 -34.86
C SER A 2 -13.19 68.86 -33.74
N MET A 3 -14.49 68.97 -33.50
CA MET A 3 -15.23 68.22 -32.49
C MET A 3 -15.00 66.68 -32.55
N ARG A 4 -14.56 66.20 -33.72
CA ARG A 4 -14.21 64.80 -33.99
C ARG A 4 -12.95 64.30 -33.23
N ASN A 5 -11.98 65.16 -32.96
CA ASN A 5 -10.78 64.84 -32.23
C ASN A 5 -10.97 64.82 -30.70
N LYS A 6 -11.99 65.57 -30.20
CA LYS A 6 -12.34 65.53 -28.77
C LYS A 6 -13.08 64.24 -28.39
N VAL A 7 -13.90 63.69 -29.29
CA VAL A 7 -14.62 62.44 -29.09
C VAL A 7 -13.63 61.25 -29.13
N LEU A 8 -12.60 61.33 -30.00
CA LEU A 8 -11.58 60.28 -30.09
C LEU A 8 -10.65 60.18 -28.84
N ILE A 9 -10.35 61.35 -28.23
CA ILE A 9 -9.54 61.41 -26.98
C ILE A 9 -10.37 60.91 -25.79
N ILE A 10 -11.67 61.15 -25.74
CA ILE A 10 -12.55 60.63 -24.69
C ILE A 10 -12.74 59.12 -24.84
N LEU A 11 -12.80 58.58 -26.08
CA LEU A 11 -12.88 57.14 -26.31
C LEU A 11 -11.57 56.42 -25.94
N ILE A 12 -10.41 57.04 -26.17
CA ILE A 12 -9.10 56.47 -25.79
C ILE A 12 -8.92 56.47 -24.26
N VAL A 13 -9.42 57.48 -23.55
CA VAL A 13 -9.38 57.51 -22.07
C VAL A 13 -10.31 56.46 -21.47
N PHE A 14 -11.44 56.12 -22.12
CA PHE A 14 -12.32 55.04 -21.66
C PHE A 14 -11.76 53.61 -21.96
N ILE A 15 -10.89 53.48 -22.96
CA ILE A 15 -10.26 52.19 -23.28
C ILE A 15 -9.11 51.88 -22.32
N PHE A 16 -8.47 52.86 -21.71
CA PHE A 16 -7.40 52.70 -20.73
C PHE A 16 -7.86 52.68 -19.26
N SER A 17 -9.13 52.83 -18.96
CA SER A 17 -9.66 52.80 -17.59
C SER A 17 -10.37 51.50 -17.20
N CYS A 18 -10.27 50.44 -18.01
CA CYS A 18 -10.55 49.09 -17.57
C CYS A 18 -9.23 48.38 -17.27
N GLU A 19 -8.49 48.81 -16.28
CA GLU A 19 -7.75 47.85 -15.47
C GLU A 19 -8.80 46.91 -14.89
N LYS A 20 -8.91 45.70 -15.48
CA LYS A 20 -9.45 44.58 -14.75
C LYS A 20 -8.61 44.50 -13.47
N ILE A 21 -9.14 44.95 -12.37
CA ILE A 21 -8.70 44.51 -11.05
C ILE A 21 -8.95 43.03 -11.08
N ILE A 22 -7.91 42.29 -11.47
CA ILE A 22 -7.87 40.84 -11.26
C ILE A 22 -7.86 40.73 -9.73
N LYS A 23 -9.04 40.52 -9.13
CA LYS A 23 -9.11 40.13 -7.74
C LYS A 23 -8.26 38.87 -7.65
N LYS A 24 -7.10 38.97 -7.01
CA LYS A 24 -6.28 37.81 -6.69
C LYS A 24 -7.19 36.87 -5.91
N GLU A 25 -7.50 35.71 -6.44
CA GLU A 25 -8.21 34.69 -5.66
C GLU A 25 -7.38 34.38 -4.42
N ILE A 26 -7.97 34.57 -3.26
CA ILE A 26 -7.33 34.30 -1.98
C ILE A 26 -7.28 32.78 -1.81
N ASN A 27 -6.10 32.28 -1.50
CA ASN A 27 -5.88 30.88 -1.20
C ASN A 27 -5.56 30.67 0.30
N SER A 28 -5.57 29.41 0.75
CA SER A 28 -5.33 29.08 2.15
C SER A 28 -3.98 29.57 2.67
N TYR A 29 -2.95 29.70 1.82
CA TYR A 29 -1.63 30.19 2.23
C TYR A 29 -1.64 31.71 2.53
N ASP A 30 -2.52 32.47 1.91
CA ASP A 30 -2.66 33.91 2.15
C ASP A 30 -3.24 34.20 3.56
N LEU A 31 -3.83 33.22 4.22
CA LEU A 31 -4.46 33.30 5.54
C LEU A 31 -3.61 32.73 6.68
N LEU A 32 -2.40 32.23 6.37
CA LEU A 32 -1.47 31.79 7.40
C LEU A 32 -1.03 32.95 8.29
N PRO A 33 -0.91 32.78 9.61
CA PRO A 33 -0.36 33.80 10.51
C PRO A 33 1.03 34.27 10.05
N GLU A 34 1.25 35.59 10.03
CA GLU A 34 2.50 36.19 9.54
C GLU A 34 3.75 35.71 10.30
N ASN A 35 3.57 35.42 11.57
CA ASN A 35 4.62 34.92 12.47
C ASN A 35 4.69 33.39 12.54
N SER A 36 4.08 32.67 11.58
CA SER A 36 4.18 31.20 11.53
C SER A 36 5.62 30.76 11.41
N LYS A 37 6.05 29.94 12.36
CA LYS A 37 7.41 29.37 12.43
C LYS A 37 7.50 28.02 11.75
N VAL A 38 6.40 27.29 11.77
CA VAL A 38 6.22 25.99 11.13
C VAL A 38 4.90 25.97 10.42
N VAL A 39 4.92 25.53 9.17
CA VAL A 39 3.71 25.31 8.38
C VAL A 39 3.65 23.85 7.96
N ILE A 40 2.53 23.20 8.23
CA ILE A 40 2.28 21.81 7.84
C ILE A 40 1.18 21.80 6.78
N SER A 41 1.45 21.20 5.63
CA SER A 41 0.46 20.98 4.58
C SER A 41 0.09 19.50 4.54
N VAL A 42 -1.19 19.22 4.66
CA VAL A 42 -1.75 17.88 4.66
C VAL A 42 -2.68 17.73 3.45
N LYS A 43 -2.28 16.93 2.46
CA LYS A 43 -3.05 16.68 1.23
C LYS A 43 -4.07 15.56 1.36
N ASN A 44 -3.88 14.68 2.33
CA ASN A 44 -4.78 13.58 2.62
C ASN A 44 -4.91 13.41 4.13
N LEU A 45 -5.98 13.94 4.68
CA LEU A 45 -6.16 14.01 6.13
C LEU A 45 -6.32 12.62 6.75
N GLY A 46 -7.00 11.70 6.07
CA GLY A 46 -7.14 10.32 6.55
C GLY A 46 -5.79 9.60 6.67
N LYS A 47 -4.89 9.78 5.69
CA LYS A 47 -3.53 9.22 5.79
C LYS A 47 -2.72 9.87 6.92
N PHE A 48 -2.85 11.18 7.08
CA PHE A 48 -2.15 11.91 8.15
C PHE A 48 -2.57 11.44 9.53
N LYS A 49 -3.88 11.33 9.80
CA LYS A 49 -4.41 10.79 11.06
C LYS A 49 -3.87 9.38 11.33
N ASN A 50 -3.97 8.50 10.32
CA ASN A 50 -3.45 7.14 10.42
C ASN A 50 -1.94 7.09 10.69
N SER A 51 -1.16 8.02 10.13
CA SER A 51 0.28 8.11 10.40
C SER A 51 0.56 8.49 11.86
N ILE A 52 -0.19 9.43 12.42
CA ILE A 52 -0.08 9.81 13.84
C ILE A 52 -0.45 8.64 14.76
N ASP A 53 -1.60 8.00 14.50
CA ASP A 53 -2.13 6.95 15.38
C ASP A 53 -1.28 5.67 15.37
N ASN A 54 -0.70 5.33 14.23
CA ASN A 54 0.01 4.06 14.04
C ASN A 54 1.54 4.16 14.18
N ASN A 55 2.11 5.36 14.19
CA ASN A 55 3.55 5.54 14.35
C ASN A 55 3.88 5.93 15.78
N SER A 56 4.62 5.06 16.49
CA SER A 56 4.94 5.24 17.92
C SER A 56 5.69 6.55 18.19
N TYR A 57 6.59 6.96 17.29
CA TYR A 57 7.35 8.20 17.43
C TYR A 57 6.47 9.44 17.28
N LEU A 58 5.63 9.49 16.23
CA LEU A 58 4.70 10.61 16.02
C LEU A 58 3.67 10.70 17.14
N ASN A 59 3.16 9.56 17.58
CA ASN A 59 2.22 9.50 18.70
C ASN A 59 2.87 10.01 20.00
N SER A 60 4.09 9.58 20.31
CA SER A 60 4.81 10.06 21.49
C SER A 60 5.08 11.57 21.46
N LEU A 61 5.40 12.13 20.28
CA LEU A 61 5.54 13.58 20.10
C LEU A 61 4.24 14.32 20.39
N VAL A 62 3.13 13.82 19.89
CA VAL A 62 1.81 14.42 20.13
C VAL A 62 1.43 14.33 21.60
N GLU A 63 1.58 13.17 22.22
CA GLU A 63 1.24 12.97 23.63
C GLU A 63 2.12 13.77 24.60
N SER A 64 3.37 14.07 24.23
CA SER A 64 4.30 14.87 25.06
C SER A 64 3.97 16.36 25.08
N ASN A 65 3.11 16.86 24.19
CA ASN A 65 2.82 18.28 24.08
C ASN A 65 1.31 18.59 24.03
N LEU A 66 0.83 19.37 25.00
CA LEU A 66 -0.59 19.71 25.13
C LEU A 66 -1.15 20.44 23.90
N THR A 67 -0.39 21.34 23.29
CA THR A 67 -0.83 22.08 22.09
C THR A 67 -0.97 21.13 20.90
N LEU A 68 -0.01 20.22 20.68
CA LEU A 68 -0.10 19.21 19.62
C LEU A 68 -1.24 18.23 19.87
N LYS A 69 -1.46 17.83 21.12
CA LYS A 69 -2.58 16.97 21.50
C LYS A 69 -3.94 17.63 21.20
N ASN A 70 -4.08 18.89 21.55
CA ASN A 70 -5.28 19.68 21.22
C ASN A 70 -5.45 19.83 19.69
N LEU A 71 -4.37 20.15 18.98
CA LEU A 71 -4.36 20.24 17.52
C LEU A 71 -4.88 18.92 16.88
N ILE A 72 -4.34 17.78 17.27
CA ILE A 72 -4.75 16.47 16.72
C ILE A 72 -6.20 16.15 17.11
N SER A 73 -6.63 16.54 18.32
CA SER A 73 -8.04 16.40 18.71
C SER A 73 -8.99 17.19 17.78
N GLN A 74 -8.66 18.45 17.43
CA GLN A 74 -9.46 19.21 16.47
C GLN A 74 -9.40 18.60 15.07
N ILE A 75 -8.22 18.19 14.60
CA ILE A 75 -8.04 17.54 13.31
C ILE A 75 -8.87 16.25 13.22
N SER A 76 -9.00 15.48 14.30
CA SER A 76 -9.77 14.23 14.32
C SER A 76 -11.25 14.45 14.01
N MET A 77 -11.78 15.65 14.26
CA MET A 77 -13.18 16.02 14.00
C MET A 77 -13.44 16.47 12.56
N ILE A 78 -12.40 16.74 11.77
CA ILE A 78 -12.50 17.13 10.35
C ILE A 78 -12.61 15.86 9.48
N ASN A 79 -13.37 15.93 8.39
CA ASN A 79 -13.53 14.80 7.47
C ASN A 79 -12.23 14.41 6.77
N ASP A 80 -12.02 13.11 6.56
CA ASP A 80 -10.79 12.52 6.03
C ASP A 80 -10.46 12.89 4.58
N ASP A 81 -11.45 13.34 3.80
CA ASP A 81 -11.32 13.77 2.40
C ASP A 81 -10.80 15.20 2.26
N LYS A 82 -10.60 15.93 3.35
CA LYS A 82 -10.18 17.33 3.34
C LYS A 82 -8.68 17.49 3.21
N GLU A 83 -8.28 18.61 2.59
CA GLU A 83 -6.92 19.14 2.61
C GLU A 83 -6.86 20.29 3.60
N ILE A 84 -5.80 20.36 4.41
CA ILE A 84 -5.60 21.40 5.39
C ILE A 84 -4.18 21.95 5.39
N LEU A 85 -4.06 23.22 5.80
CA LEU A 85 -2.82 23.86 6.21
C LEU A 85 -2.88 24.11 7.71
N ILE A 86 -1.74 23.93 8.38
CA ILE A 86 -1.59 24.21 9.80
C ILE A 86 -0.43 25.19 9.95
N GLY A 87 -0.70 26.35 10.51
CA GLY A 87 0.33 27.32 10.91
C GLY A 87 0.59 27.22 12.41
N LEU A 88 1.85 26.95 12.82
CA LEU A 88 2.27 27.00 14.23
C LEU A 88 3.04 28.30 14.47
N TYR A 89 2.68 29.01 15.51
CA TYR A 89 3.28 30.30 15.88
C TYR A 89 3.28 30.54 17.39
N GLU A 90 4.17 31.40 17.85
CA GLU A 90 4.26 31.80 19.26
C GLU A 90 3.54 33.14 19.48
N PHE A 91 2.73 33.19 20.52
CA PHE A 91 2.09 34.42 21.00
C PHE A 91 2.13 34.45 22.52
N LYS A 92 2.79 35.48 23.08
CA LYS A 92 3.02 35.64 24.55
C LYS A 92 3.69 34.39 25.15
N ASP A 93 4.74 33.88 24.49
CA ASP A 93 5.53 32.71 24.89
C ASP A 93 4.71 31.39 24.97
N ILE A 94 3.55 31.35 24.31
CA ILE A 94 2.72 30.16 24.20
C ILE A 94 2.65 29.78 22.73
N LEU A 95 2.81 28.49 22.46
CA LEU A 95 2.64 27.92 21.13
C LEU A 95 1.14 27.82 20.79
N HIS A 96 0.76 28.40 19.65
CA HIS A 96 -0.58 28.36 19.09
C HIS A 96 -0.59 27.73 17.70
N TYR A 97 -1.79 27.37 17.24
CA TYR A 97 -1.99 26.88 15.88
C TYR A 97 -3.25 27.45 15.25
N ASP A 98 -3.21 27.55 13.92
CA ASP A 98 -4.38 27.76 13.07
C ASP A 98 -4.48 26.62 12.07
N ILE A 99 -5.66 26.02 11.91
CA ILE A 99 -5.99 25.03 10.90
C ILE A 99 -6.83 25.73 9.83
N ILE A 100 -6.41 25.67 8.58
CA ILE A 100 -6.98 26.41 7.45
C ILE A 100 -7.35 25.42 6.35
N GLY A 101 -8.57 25.46 5.85
CA GLY A 101 -9.02 24.58 4.78
C GLY A 101 -10.39 24.95 4.22
N LEU A 102 -10.83 24.26 3.16
CA LEU A 102 -12.14 24.48 2.54
C LEU A 102 -13.20 23.63 3.23
N ASP A 103 -14.28 24.28 3.72
CA ASP A 103 -15.44 23.62 4.36
C ASP A 103 -15.01 22.62 5.45
N ILE A 104 -14.12 23.02 6.36
CA ILE A 104 -13.61 22.16 7.44
C ILE A 104 -14.36 22.34 8.76
N ILE A 105 -15.14 23.40 8.92
CA ILE A 105 -15.89 23.68 10.16
C ILE A 105 -17.13 22.78 10.25
N ASN A 106 -17.33 22.19 11.41
CA ASN A 106 -18.53 21.45 11.79
C ASN A 106 -18.90 21.71 13.27
N ASP A 107 -20.04 21.17 13.72
CA ASP A 107 -20.56 21.42 15.07
C ASP A 107 -19.71 20.80 16.20
N SER A 108 -18.90 19.81 15.89
CA SER A 108 -18.05 19.09 16.88
C SER A 108 -16.80 19.87 17.25
N ILE A 109 -16.38 20.85 16.44
CA ILE A 109 -15.17 21.64 16.69
C ILE A 109 -15.38 22.63 17.84
N THR A 110 -14.48 22.64 18.80
CA THR A 110 -14.58 23.41 20.06
C THR A 110 -13.76 24.69 20.09
N GLU A 111 -12.77 24.83 19.21
CA GLU A 111 -11.90 26.01 19.13
C GLU A 111 -12.58 27.20 18.42
N LYS A 112 -11.94 28.39 18.47
CA LYS A 112 -12.42 29.58 17.77
C LYS A 112 -12.54 29.30 16.27
N LYS A 113 -13.72 29.59 15.71
CA LYS A 113 -14.04 29.42 14.29
C LYS A 113 -14.16 30.76 13.61
N SER A 114 -13.57 30.89 12.44
CA SER A 114 -13.77 32.01 11.53
C SER A 114 -13.72 31.53 10.08
N SER A 115 -14.29 32.29 9.15
CA SER A 115 -14.28 31.93 7.73
C SER A 115 -13.98 33.18 6.91
N TYR A 116 -13.19 33.04 5.87
CA TYR A 116 -12.91 34.05 4.89
C TYR A 116 -13.29 33.54 3.49
N GLU A 117 -14.30 34.12 2.88
CA GLU A 117 -14.92 33.60 1.66
C GLU A 117 -15.41 32.17 1.85
N LYS A 118 -14.68 31.17 1.26
CA LYS A 118 -14.96 29.73 1.37
C LYS A 118 -13.93 28.98 2.20
N ILE A 119 -12.94 29.70 2.75
CA ILE A 119 -11.86 29.10 3.52
C ILE A 119 -12.17 29.26 4.99
N ASP A 120 -12.22 28.16 5.69
CA ASP A 120 -12.45 28.10 7.13
C ASP A 120 -11.13 28.11 7.90
N ILE A 121 -11.15 28.71 9.08
CA ILE A 121 -10.03 28.81 10.00
C ILE A 121 -10.49 28.38 11.38
N ILE A 122 -9.76 27.42 11.96
CA ILE A 122 -9.93 26.96 13.34
C ILE A 122 -8.67 27.37 14.10
N SER A 123 -8.80 28.24 15.11
CA SER A 123 -7.67 28.82 15.83
C SER A 123 -7.67 28.47 17.32
N SER A 124 -6.54 28.05 17.84
CA SER A 124 -6.31 27.89 19.29
C SER A 124 -6.11 29.22 20.01
N ASN A 125 -5.92 30.33 19.26
CA ASN A 125 -5.73 31.66 19.81
C ASN A 125 -7.02 32.47 19.72
N ASN A 126 -7.68 32.70 20.84
CA ASN A 126 -8.93 33.46 20.91
C ASN A 126 -8.79 34.95 20.51
N TYR A 127 -7.58 35.47 20.46
CA TYR A 127 -7.28 36.88 20.11
C TYR A 127 -6.82 37.04 18.65
N HIS A 128 -6.62 35.93 17.93
CA HIS A 128 -6.20 36.00 16.52
C HIS A 128 -7.39 36.36 15.63
N GLU A 129 -7.19 37.39 14.78
CA GLU A 129 -8.10 37.73 13.68
C GLU A 129 -7.39 37.40 12.36
N PRO A 130 -8.05 36.68 11.44
CA PRO A 130 -7.44 36.35 10.16
C PRO A 130 -7.11 37.62 9.38
N VAL A 131 -5.88 37.76 8.95
CA VAL A 131 -5.40 38.87 8.11
C VAL A 131 -4.85 38.28 6.83
N ILE A 132 -5.19 38.87 5.70
CA ILE A 132 -4.60 38.45 4.42
C ILE A 132 -3.15 38.92 4.39
N ASN A 133 -2.24 37.95 4.38
CA ASN A 133 -0.81 38.18 4.34
C ASN A 133 -0.25 37.79 2.97
N ASN A 134 0.58 38.65 2.35
CA ASN A 134 1.43 38.23 1.26
C ASN A 134 2.63 37.45 1.82
N ASN A 135 2.37 36.24 2.29
CA ASN A 135 3.39 35.46 2.95
C ASN A 135 4.32 34.80 1.92
N TYR A 136 5.53 35.34 1.74
CA TYR A 136 6.59 34.82 0.88
C TYR A 136 6.94 33.36 1.19
N PHE A 137 6.79 32.94 2.43
CA PHE A 137 6.99 31.56 2.88
C PHE A 137 5.92 30.62 2.28
N GLY A 138 4.66 31.04 2.27
CA GLY A 138 3.56 30.28 1.67
C GLY A 138 3.71 30.09 0.16
N GLU A 139 4.15 31.10 -0.58
CA GLU A 139 4.35 31.00 -2.03
C GLU A 139 5.44 30.00 -2.41
N LYS A 140 6.55 29.97 -1.67
CA LYS A 140 7.61 28.97 -1.88
C LYS A 140 7.13 27.56 -1.55
N PHE A 141 6.43 27.40 -0.44
CA PHE A 141 5.94 26.11 0.00
C PHE A 141 4.94 25.52 -0.98
N GLN A 142 4.03 26.32 -1.51
CA GLN A 142 3.06 25.91 -2.52
C GLN A 142 3.73 25.36 -3.79
N LYS A 143 4.89 25.92 -4.21
CA LYS A 143 5.62 25.49 -5.41
C LYS A 143 6.36 24.17 -5.27
N ILE A 144 6.74 23.79 -4.05
CA ILE A 144 7.59 22.61 -3.77
C ILE A 144 6.75 21.43 -3.28
N ASN A 145 5.52 21.67 -2.80
CA ASN A 145 4.65 20.66 -2.23
C ASN A 145 4.21 19.63 -3.30
N GLN A 146 4.65 18.39 -3.17
CA GLN A 146 4.36 17.31 -4.10
C GLN A 146 3.12 16.50 -3.66
N THR A 147 2.30 16.10 -4.62
CA THR A 147 0.96 15.53 -4.41
C THR A 147 0.89 14.13 -3.81
N ASN A 148 2.00 13.40 -3.71
CA ASN A 148 2.00 11.96 -3.35
C ASN A 148 2.54 11.66 -1.94
N ILE A 149 2.69 12.66 -1.09
CA ILE A 149 3.33 12.56 0.23
C ILE A 149 2.26 12.68 1.31
N ASN A 150 2.45 12.02 2.47
CA ASN A 150 1.48 12.08 3.57
C ASN A 150 1.27 13.51 4.05
N PHE A 151 2.38 14.22 4.33
CA PHE A 151 2.33 15.63 4.67
C PHE A 151 3.70 16.29 4.43
N SER A 152 3.69 17.61 4.31
CA SER A 152 4.90 18.42 4.15
C SER A 152 4.99 19.43 5.27
N VAL A 153 6.21 19.67 5.76
CA VAL A 153 6.50 20.61 6.83
C VAL A 153 7.48 21.65 6.32
N ALA A 154 7.17 22.92 6.51
CA ALA A 154 8.09 24.01 6.22
C ALA A 154 8.50 24.70 7.52
N LEU A 155 9.79 24.93 7.69
CA LEU A 155 10.39 25.61 8.84
C LEU A 155 10.94 26.96 8.43
N ASP A 156 10.74 27.97 9.25
CA ASP A 156 11.42 29.26 9.08
C ASP A 156 12.93 29.14 9.33
N SER A 157 13.67 30.23 9.12
CA SER A 157 15.12 30.25 9.26
C SER A 157 15.60 29.88 10.67
N LEU A 158 14.90 30.31 11.71
CA LEU A 158 15.26 30.03 13.09
C LEU A 158 15.17 28.53 13.41
N TYR A 159 14.05 27.90 13.03
CA TYR A 159 13.83 26.46 13.25
C TYR A 159 14.66 25.60 12.31
N THR A 160 14.94 26.09 11.10
CA THR A 160 15.90 25.46 10.17
C THR A 160 17.30 25.40 10.80
N ASP A 161 17.80 26.51 11.34
CA ASP A 161 19.11 26.54 11.97
C ASP A 161 19.16 25.69 13.26
N LYS A 162 18.10 25.67 14.06
CA LYS A 162 17.98 24.76 15.22
C LYS A 162 18.08 23.29 14.76
N LEU A 163 17.38 22.90 13.71
CA LEU A 163 17.41 21.53 13.18
C LEU A 163 18.80 21.17 12.66
N LEU A 164 19.42 22.01 11.82
CA LEU A 164 20.74 21.78 11.25
C LEU A 164 21.82 21.70 12.33
N THR A 165 21.73 22.56 13.37
CA THR A 165 22.64 22.51 14.49
C THR A 165 22.48 21.23 15.32
N LYS A 166 21.24 20.80 15.60
CA LYS A 166 20.98 19.57 16.38
C LYS A 166 21.39 18.29 15.63
N LEU A 167 21.12 18.21 14.33
CA LEU A 167 21.40 17.01 13.53
C LEU A 167 22.86 16.91 13.08
N PHE A 168 23.47 18.04 12.69
CA PHE A 168 24.73 18.04 11.95
C PHE A 168 25.79 18.97 12.57
N ASN A 169 25.50 19.56 13.73
CA ASN A 169 26.34 20.53 14.39
C ASN A 169 26.74 21.74 13.50
N ILE A 170 25.89 22.06 12.51
CA ILE A 170 26.11 23.20 11.62
C ILE A 170 25.52 24.44 12.25
N LYS A 171 26.39 25.41 12.58
CA LYS A 171 25.99 26.74 13.05
C LYS A 171 26.09 27.74 11.89
N SER A 172 25.08 28.54 11.73
CA SER A 172 25.02 29.57 10.69
C SER A 172 24.54 30.90 11.26
N ASN A 173 25.11 31.97 10.75
CA ASN A 173 24.70 33.34 11.03
C ASN A 173 23.78 33.94 9.94
N ASP A 174 23.35 33.16 8.97
CA ASP A 174 22.59 33.61 7.82
C ASP A 174 21.10 33.45 8.07
N LEU A 175 20.37 34.53 8.18
CA LEU A 175 18.97 34.59 8.66
C LEU A 175 17.90 34.32 7.57
N ASN A 176 18.25 33.91 6.34
CA ASN A 176 17.31 33.84 5.22
C ASN A 176 17.15 32.41 4.62
N ARG A 177 17.18 31.38 5.45
CA ARG A 177 17.03 29.98 4.98
C ARG A 177 15.74 29.41 5.47
N ASN A 178 15.06 28.73 4.58
CA ASN A 178 13.88 27.94 4.94
C ASN A 178 14.11 26.49 4.55
N LEU A 179 13.65 25.59 5.38
CA LEU A 179 13.66 24.15 5.13
C LEU A 179 12.25 23.69 4.81
N ILE A 180 12.12 22.92 3.76
CA ILE A 180 10.89 22.22 3.42
C ILE A 180 11.16 20.72 3.47
N LEU A 181 10.41 20.00 4.30
CA LEU A 181 10.47 18.57 4.47
C LEU A 181 9.20 17.92 3.95
N ASN A 182 9.36 16.88 3.18
CA ASN A 182 8.31 15.97 2.80
C ASN A 182 8.43 14.72 3.68
N ILE A 183 7.36 14.37 4.37
CA ILE A 183 7.35 13.33 5.38
C ILE A 183 6.36 12.25 4.97
N ASP A 184 6.82 11.01 4.91
CA ASP A 184 6.01 9.83 4.74
C ASP A 184 6.22 8.90 5.94
N ALA A 185 5.14 8.61 6.68
CA ALA A 185 5.20 7.85 7.91
C ALA A 185 4.35 6.59 7.80
N SER A 186 4.96 5.48 8.15
CA SER A 186 4.33 4.18 8.40
C SER A 186 4.43 3.82 9.88
N SER A 187 3.91 2.66 10.29
CA SER A 187 3.90 2.26 11.71
C SER A 187 5.28 2.29 12.39
N ASN A 188 6.34 1.93 11.66
CA ASN A 188 7.69 1.76 12.25
C ASN A 188 8.76 2.60 11.57
N LEU A 189 8.41 3.37 10.55
CA LEU A 189 9.37 4.13 9.76
C LEU A 189 8.78 5.49 9.39
N ILE A 190 9.56 6.52 9.59
CA ILE A 190 9.32 7.86 9.05
C ILE A 190 10.43 8.15 8.05
N SER A 191 10.10 8.37 6.79
CA SER A 191 11.04 8.86 5.80
C SER A 191 10.89 10.37 5.63
N VAL A 192 12.03 11.05 5.52
CA VAL A 192 12.11 12.50 5.43
C VAL A 192 12.96 12.87 4.24
N ASN A 193 12.41 13.69 3.34
CA ASN A 193 13.15 14.24 2.21
C ASN A 193 12.92 15.74 2.18
N GLY A 194 14.00 16.53 2.11
CA GLY A 194 13.86 17.96 2.20
C GLY A 194 14.90 18.75 1.46
N VAL A 195 14.63 20.05 1.41
CA VAL A 195 15.50 21.05 0.77
C VAL A 195 15.60 22.27 1.66
N VAL A 196 16.83 22.70 1.93
CA VAL A 196 17.14 24.03 2.50
C VAL A 196 17.48 24.96 1.34
N ASP A 197 16.82 26.09 1.26
CA ASP A 197 17.09 27.11 0.25
C ASP A 197 18.20 28.09 0.69
N ASN A 198 18.78 28.85 -0.27
CA ASN A 198 19.79 29.88 -0.06
C ASN A 198 21.03 29.41 0.73
N TYR A 199 21.50 28.22 0.44
CA TYR A 199 22.65 27.65 1.10
C TYR A 199 23.97 28.23 0.54
N SER A 200 24.82 28.80 1.40
CA SER A 200 26.02 29.55 0.98
C SER A 200 27.34 29.16 1.65
N PHE A 201 27.42 28.08 2.44
CA PHE A 201 28.68 27.71 3.06
C PHE A 201 29.20 26.29 2.80
N ASP A 202 30.50 26.13 3.07
CA ASP A 202 31.15 24.84 2.96
C ASP A 202 30.92 24.00 4.21
N ILE A 203 30.47 22.78 4.01
CA ILE A 203 30.38 21.76 5.06
C ILE A 203 31.77 21.18 5.24
N GLN A 204 32.32 21.29 6.45
CA GLN A 204 33.55 20.56 6.77
C GLN A 204 33.23 19.07 6.89
N LYS A 205 33.99 18.24 6.14
CA LYS A 205 33.88 16.79 6.24
C LYS A 205 34.21 16.36 7.66
N ASN A 206 33.23 15.72 8.34
CA ASN A 206 33.54 14.93 9.52
C ASN A 206 33.77 13.48 9.12
N ASP A 207 34.77 12.84 9.72
CA ASP A 207 35.14 11.43 9.48
C ASP A 207 34.12 10.41 10.03
N GLU A 208 32.88 10.80 10.26
CA GLU A 208 31.80 9.95 10.82
C GLU A 208 31.30 8.82 9.89
N LYS A 209 31.91 8.63 8.73
CA LYS A 209 31.68 7.42 7.89
C LYS A 209 31.86 6.10 8.66
N LEU A 210 32.66 6.11 9.72
CA LEU A 210 32.95 4.93 10.55
C LEU A 210 31.75 4.51 11.41
N ALA A 211 30.96 5.44 11.94
CA ALA A 211 29.84 5.11 12.84
C ALA A 211 28.71 4.35 12.13
N ILE A 212 28.43 4.64 10.86
CA ILE A 212 27.40 3.94 10.08
C ILE A 212 27.87 2.55 9.66
N GLN A 213 29.14 2.40 9.29
CA GLN A 213 29.70 1.09 8.99
C GLN A 213 29.70 0.17 10.23
N GLU A 214 29.95 0.70 11.42
CA GLU A 214 29.85 -0.06 12.68
C GLU A 214 28.40 -0.36 13.08
N MET A 215 27.45 0.53 12.83
CA MET A 215 26.02 0.28 13.04
C MET A 215 25.44 -0.75 12.06
N ILE A 216 25.91 -0.78 10.82
CA ILE A 216 25.51 -1.75 9.78
C ILE A 216 26.15 -3.13 10.05
N SER A 217 27.32 -3.19 10.69
CA SER A 217 28.04 -4.43 10.97
C SER A 217 27.54 -5.20 12.19
N SER A 218 26.72 -4.60 13.05
CA SER A 218 26.12 -5.30 14.20
C SER A 218 24.80 -5.99 13.82
N GLU A 219 24.92 -7.19 13.27
CA GLU A 219 23.93 -8.29 13.17
C GLU A 219 22.50 -8.05 12.64
N LYS A 220 22.14 -6.92 12.05
CA LYS A 220 20.87 -6.77 11.29
C LYS A 220 21.14 -6.06 9.98
N GLU A 221 21.07 -6.83 8.91
CA GLU A 221 21.27 -6.43 7.52
C GLU A 221 20.21 -5.40 7.06
N LEU A 222 20.43 -4.13 7.36
CA LEU A 222 19.84 -3.02 6.61
C LEU A 222 20.78 -2.74 5.44
N TYR A 223 20.53 -3.39 4.30
CA TYR A 223 21.27 -3.14 3.07
C TYR A 223 20.85 -1.81 2.48
N PHE A 224 21.63 -0.77 2.76
CA PHE A 224 21.76 0.39 1.89
C PHE A 224 22.98 0.16 1.01
N ASP A 225 22.77 -0.26 -0.23
CA ASP A 225 23.84 -0.35 -1.22
C ASP A 225 24.16 1.08 -1.72
N PHE A 226 25.03 1.76 -1.00
CA PHE A 226 25.68 2.97 -1.48
C PHE A 226 26.77 2.56 -2.45
N LYS A 227 26.43 2.30 -3.72
CA LYS A 227 27.42 2.17 -4.77
C LYS A 227 28.25 3.43 -4.84
N ASN A 228 29.50 3.29 -4.46
CA ASN A 228 30.59 4.26 -4.58
C ASN A 228 30.95 4.48 -6.05
N ASP A 229 30.16 5.17 -6.84
CA ASP A 229 30.60 5.65 -8.13
C ASP A 229 30.11 7.07 -8.37
N LEU A 230 31.10 8.00 -8.39
CA LEU A 230 30.99 9.40 -8.83
C LEU A 230 30.22 10.33 -7.87
N ILE A 231 30.83 10.65 -6.73
CA ILE A 231 30.40 11.80 -5.94
C ILE A 231 31.58 12.72 -5.70
N GLU A 232 31.70 13.77 -6.51
CA GLU A 232 32.50 14.96 -6.18
C GLU A 232 31.79 15.88 -5.16
N ASP A 233 30.59 15.53 -4.69
CA ASP A 233 29.78 16.30 -3.75
C ASP A 233 29.95 15.78 -2.32
N TYR A 234 30.09 16.72 -1.38
CA TYR A 234 30.26 16.43 0.05
C TYR A 234 28.96 15.91 0.65
N ASP A 235 28.93 14.66 1.09
CA ASP A 235 27.83 14.07 1.88
C ASP A 235 28.22 14.10 3.36
N LEU A 236 27.37 14.70 4.21
CA LEU A 236 27.47 14.63 5.65
C LEU A 236 26.36 13.72 6.18
N ILE A 237 26.75 12.73 6.96
CA ILE A 237 25.80 11.79 7.56
C ILE A 237 25.81 12.00 9.08
N SER A 238 24.64 12.13 9.68
CA SER A 238 24.48 12.17 11.11
C SER A 238 23.62 11.00 11.58
N SER A 239 24.10 10.28 12.60
CA SER A 239 23.34 9.29 13.33
C SER A 239 23.17 9.78 14.77
N ASN A 240 21.93 9.88 15.25
CA ASN A 240 21.66 10.31 16.61
C ASN A 240 20.84 9.23 17.32
N LEU A 241 21.52 8.44 18.15
CA LEU A 241 20.93 7.29 18.85
C LEU A 241 20.21 7.69 20.15
N GLU A 242 20.59 8.79 20.78
CA GLU A 242 20.18 9.07 22.15
C GLU A 242 19.35 10.36 22.34
N ASN A 243 19.23 11.23 21.34
CA ASN A 243 18.58 12.53 21.54
C ASN A 243 17.24 12.62 20.80
N ASN A 244 16.19 12.95 21.52
CA ASN A 244 14.93 13.35 20.94
C ASN A 244 15.13 14.53 19.99
N LEU A 245 14.71 14.37 18.74
CA LEU A 245 14.63 15.44 17.74
C LEU A 245 13.47 16.38 18.10
N ASN A 246 13.67 17.09 19.20
CA ASN A 246 12.69 18.03 19.69
C ASN A 246 13.02 19.41 19.13
N ILE A 247 12.49 19.73 17.96
CA ILE A 247 12.69 21.02 17.28
C ILE A 247 12.11 22.15 18.15
N PHE A 248 11.13 21.83 18.99
CA PHE A 248 10.39 22.79 19.81
C PHE A 248 10.83 22.83 21.28
N ASP A 249 11.91 22.16 21.64
CA ASP A 249 12.40 22.03 23.03
C ASP A 249 11.37 21.45 24.03
N PHE A 250 10.49 20.55 23.55
CA PHE A 250 9.56 19.83 24.41
C PHE A 250 10.28 18.75 25.21
N GLU A 251 10.12 18.71 26.52
CA GLU A 251 10.60 17.62 27.35
C GLU A 251 9.77 16.34 27.00
N SER A 252 10.43 15.32 26.49
CA SER A 252 9.77 14.03 26.29
C SER A 252 9.60 13.32 27.62
N SER A 253 8.38 12.96 27.96
CA SER A 253 8.07 12.25 29.21
C SER A 253 8.51 10.78 29.22
N ASP A 254 9.01 10.24 28.10
CA ASP A 254 9.44 8.84 27.97
C ASP A 254 10.93 8.75 27.62
N SER A 255 11.75 8.63 28.65
CA SER A 255 13.20 8.44 28.54
C SER A 255 13.64 7.03 28.08
N ASN A 256 12.69 6.14 27.73
CA ASN A 256 12.95 4.72 27.45
C ASN A 256 12.70 4.28 26.00
N SER A 257 12.33 5.17 25.09
CA SER A 257 12.14 4.78 23.68
C SER A 257 13.35 5.18 22.83
N GLU A 258 14.18 4.21 22.48
CA GLU A 258 15.31 4.40 21.57
C GLU A 258 14.81 4.38 20.12
N TYR A 259 14.89 5.52 19.42
CA TYR A 259 14.63 5.64 17.99
C TYR A 259 15.93 5.79 17.24
N TYR A 260 16.11 5.00 16.18
CA TYR A 260 17.22 5.21 15.24
C TYR A 260 16.87 6.35 14.30
N LYS A 261 17.76 7.32 14.18
CA LYS A 261 17.62 8.50 13.34
C LYS A 261 18.84 8.61 12.46
N ILE A 262 18.66 8.50 11.15
CA ILE A 262 19.74 8.66 10.18
C ILE A 262 19.35 9.76 9.20
N PHE A 263 20.21 10.76 9.05
CA PHE A 263 20.03 11.87 8.15
C PHE A 263 21.28 12.08 7.32
N GLN A 264 21.08 12.33 6.02
CA GLN A 264 22.11 12.67 5.05
C GLN A 264 21.88 14.09 4.54
N LEU A 265 22.93 14.89 4.51
CA LEU A 265 22.96 16.17 3.83
C LEU A 265 23.75 16.04 2.53
N LYS A 266 23.17 16.51 1.44
CA LYS A 266 23.84 16.58 0.13
C LYS A 266 23.80 18.00 -0.38
N LYS A 267 24.99 18.59 -0.64
CA LYS A 267 25.12 19.94 -1.17
C LYS A 267 24.84 19.96 -2.68
N GLY A 268 24.00 20.86 -3.14
CA GLY A 268 23.84 21.27 -4.54
C GLY A 268 24.31 22.73 -4.72
N ASP A 269 24.16 23.31 -5.90
CA ASP A 269 24.70 24.65 -6.24
C ASP A 269 24.23 25.79 -5.32
N LYS A 270 22.95 25.79 -4.93
CA LYS A 270 22.32 26.81 -4.05
C LYS A 270 21.34 26.20 -3.05
N ILE A 271 21.30 24.89 -2.98
CA ILE A 271 20.38 24.15 -2.14
C ILE A 271 21.13 23.09 -1.35
N LEU A 272 20.60 22.76 -0.18
CA LEU A 272 21.06 21.64 0.61
C LEU A 272 19.93 20.63 0.68
N ASN A 273 20.15 19.44 0.18
CA ASN A 273 19.18 18.35 0.27
C ASN A 273 19.36 17.63 1.61
N ILE A 274 18.23 17.33 2.25
CA ILE A 274 18.18 16.52 3.47
C ILE A 274 17.40 15.26 3.12
N ASN A 275 18.00 14.11 3.38
CA ASN A 275 17.31 12.81 3.29
C ASN A 275 17.50 12.10 4.62
N GLY A 276 16.48 11.45 5.11
CA GLY A 276 16.61 10.75 6.37
C GLY A 276 15.46 9.83 6.68
N PHE A 277 15.64 9.09 7.75
CA PHE A 277 14.58 8.28 8.32
C PHE A 277 14.71 8.20 9.84
N ILE A 278 13.56 7.98 10.47
CA ILE A 278 13.42 7.72 11.90
C ILE A 278 12.69 6.39 12.02
N SER A 279 13.24 5.48 12.81
CA SER A 279 12.66 4.16 13.01
C SER A 279 12.75 3.75 14.47
N ASP A 280 11.75 3.07 14.99
CA ASP A 280 11.75 2.46 16.31
C ASP A 280 12.30 1.02 16.24
N PHE A 281 13.51 0.85 15.76
CA PHE A 281 14.16 -0.44 15.90
C PHE A 281 14.60 -0.59 17.36
N LYS A 282 13.69 -0.91 18.24
CA LYS A 282 14.10 -1.41 19.54
C LYS A 282 14.94 -2.66 19.34
N ASN A 283 16.19 -2.63 19.81
CA ASN A 283 16.94 -3.82 20.13
C ASN A 283 16.31 -4.52 21.35
N GLU A 284 15.02 -4.79 21.30
CA GLU A 284 14.56 -5.86 22.14
C GLU A 284 15.14 -7.15 21.53
N PRO A 285 15.70 -8.08 22.32
CA PRO A 285 15.90 -9.44 21.87
C PRO A 285 14.56 -9.85 21.34
N SER A 286 14.45 -10.00 20.04
CA SER A 286 13.23 -9.87 19.25
C SER A 286 12.10 -10.75 19.80
N ASN A 287 11.29 -10.18 20.69
CA ASN A 287 9.94 -10.64 20.95
C ASN A 287 8.97 -10.13 19.84
N SER A 288 9.49 -9.57 18.73
CA SER A 288 8.65 -9.32 17.59
C SER A 288 8.13 -10.67 17.10
N LEU A 289 6.84 -10.81 17.15
CA LEU A 289 6.12 -12.02 16.73
C LEU A 289 6.22 -12.23 15.21
N ILE A 290 6.71 -11.21 14.51
CA ILE A 290 7.00 -11.22 13.08
C ILE A 290 8.52 -11.08 12.89
N ASP A 291 9.13 -12.04 12.22
CA ASP A 291 10.54 -12.05 11.87
C ASP A 291 10.73 -11.60 10.42
N LEU A 292 11.45 -10.50 10.21
CA LEU A 292 11.79 -10.00 8.89
C LEU A 292 12.96 -10.82 8.32
N LYS A 293 12.70 -11.55 7.23
CA LYS A 293 13.74 -12.36 6.55
C LYS A 293 14.61 -11.50 5.63
N PHE A 294 13.96 -10.69 4.79
CA PHE A 294 14.65 -9.73 3.92
C PHE A 294 13.70 -8.65 3.38
N VAL A 295 14.30 -7.58 2.91
CA VAL A 295 13.69 -6.54 2.07
C VAL A 295 14.35 -6.58 0.70
N SER A 296 13.59 -6.37 -0.37
CA SER A 296 14.13 -6.29 -1.72
C SER A 296 13.42 -5.17 -2.51
N SER A 297 14.17 -4.51 -3.38
CA SER A 297 13.66 -3.44 -4.25
C SER A 297 13.97 -3.76 -5.70
N ILE A 298 13.05 -3.37 -6.60
CA ILE A 298 13.21 -3.49 -8.05
C ILE A 298 13.09 -2.13 -8.74
N PRO A 299 13.62 -1.99 -9.97
CA PRO A 299 13.67 -0.68 -10.63
C PRO A 299 12.32 -0.06 -10.98
N ASN A 300 11.31 -0.88 -11.29
CA ASN A 300 9.99 -0.42 -11.76
C ASN A 300 8.89 -0.85 -10.80
N ASP A 301 7.69 -0.27 -10.97
CA ASP A 301 6.53 -0.59 -10.12
C ASP A 301 6.10 -2.05 -10.26
N ILE A 302 5.85 -2.70 -9.14
CA ILE A 302 5.38 -4.09 -9.07
C ILE A 302 3.90 -4.13 -9.46
N VAL A 303 3.58 -4.95 -10.47
CA VAL A 303 2.22 -5.16 -10.97
C VAL A 303 1.66 -6.56 -10.66
N LEU A 304 2.53 -7.49 -10.25
CA LEU A 304 2.17 -8.83 -9.76
C LEU A 304 3.10 -9.26 -8.64
N GLY A 305 2.53 -9.83 -7.60
CA GLY A 305 3.25 -10.35 -6.44
C GLY A 305 3.46 -9.29 -5.36
N PRO A 306 4.28 -9.61 -4.35
CA PRO A 306 5.23 -10.74 -4.26
C PRO A 306 4.56 -12.12 -4.03
N LEU A 307 4.93 -13.13 -4.81
CA LEU A 307 4.42 -14.49 -4.70
C LEU A 307 5.51 -15.42 -4.18
N ILE A 308 5.25 -16.13 -3.09
CA ILE A 308 6.19 -17.10 -2.53
C ILE A 308 6.17 -18.35 -3.39
N VAL A 309 7.35 -18.82 -3.78
CA VAL A 309 7.57 -20.05 -4.54
C VAL A 309 8.66 -20.90 -3.90
N LYS A 310 8.54 -22.21 -4.03
CA LYS A 310 9.48 -23.14 -3.45
C LYS A 310 10.70 -23.36 -4.34
N ASN A 311 11.89 -23.25 -3.77
CA ASN A 311 13.12 -23.72 -4.39
C ASN A 311 13.29 -25.22 -4.10
N HIS A 312 13.13 -26.05 -5.12
CA HIS A 312 13.22 -27.50 -4.99
C HIS A 312 14.65 -28.04 -4.81
N ILE A 313 15.68 -27.18 -4.92
CA ILE A 313 17.09 -27.61 -4.80
C ILE A 313 17.50 -27.64 -3.33
N ASN A 314 17.18 -26.59 -2.58
CA ASN A 314 17.60 -26.42 -1.20
C ASN A 314 16.43 -26.34 -0.20
N ASN A 315 15.19 -26.49 -0.68
CA ASN A 315 13.95 -26.40 0.11
C ASN A 315 13.72 -25.05 0.81
N THR A 316 14.36 -23.98 0.33
CA THR A 316 14.05 -22.62 0.76
C THR A 316 12.89 -22.04 -0.05
N ASN A 317 12.37 -20.90 0.40
CA ASN A 317 11.38 -20.14 -0.33
C ASN A 317 12.03 -18.98 -1.08
N GLU A 318 11.51 -18.65 -2.24
CA GLU A 318 11.92 -17.59 -3.14
C GLU A 318 10.69 -16.74 -3.48
N ILE A 319 10.89 -15.57 -4.05
CA ILE A 319 9.80 -14.66 -4.40
C ILE A 319 9.79 -14.42 -5.90
N ILE A 320 8.61 -14.53 -6.51
CA ILE A 320 8.35 -14.09 -7.88
C ILE A 320 7.58 -12.78 -7.86
N ILE A 321 8.03 -11.83 -8.67
CA ILE A 321 7.33 -10.56 -8.94
C ILE A 321 7.41 -10.23 -10.42
N GLN A 322 6.41 -9.50 -10.93
CA GLN A 322 6.45 -8.89 -12.25
C GLN A 322 6.32 -7.37 -12.12
N ASP A 323 7.13 -6.64 -12.88
CA ASP A 323 7.10 -5.19 -12.91
C ASP A 323 6.20 -4.63 -14.04
N SER A 324 6.02 -3.32 -14.04
CA SER A 324 5.20 -2.59 -15.02
C SER A 324 5.74 -2.61 -16.46
N LYS A 325 6.98 -3.06 -16.66
CA LYS A 325 7.59 -3.30 -17.98
C LYS A 325 7.51 -4.76 -18.42
N ASN A 326 6.69 -5.57 -17.74
CA ASN A 326 6.53 -7.00 -17.96
C ASN A 326 7.82 -7.81 -17.71
N ILE A 327 8.75 -7.31 -16.92
CA ILE A 327 9.92 -8.08 -16.49
C ILE A 327 9.52 -8.94 -15.30
N LEU A 328 9.75 -10.23 -15.40
CA LEU A 328 9.59 -11.21 -14.33
C LEU A 328 10.92 -11.35 -13.58
N TYR A 329 10.86 -11.31 -12.26
CA TYR A 329 12.01 -11.45 -11.36
C TYR A 329 11.83 -12.70 -10.50
N LEU A 330 12.91 -13.46 -10.29
CA LEU A 330 13.03 -14.41 -9.19
C LEU A 330 14.01 -13.82 -8.17
N ILE A 331 13.56 -13.70 -6.94
CA ILE A 331 14.33 -13.18 -5.81
C ILE A 331 14.59 -14.36 -4.86
N ASN A 332 15.84 -14.58 -4.49
CA ASN A 332 16.24 -15.68 -3.62
C ASN A 332 15.89 -15.41 -2.14
N ASN A 333 16.15 -16.38 -1.28
CA ASN A 333 15.88 -16.29 0.16
C ASN A 333 16.76 -15.30 0.93
N ARG A 334 17.67 -14.59 0.22
CA ARG A 334 18.50 -13.50 0.77
C ARG A 334 18.06 -12.14 0.24
N GLY A 335 16.96 -12.06 -0.52
CA GLY A 335 16.48 -10.82 -1.13
C GLY A 335 17.20 -10.40 -2.42
N GLN A 336 18.09 -11.24 -2.97
CA GLN A 336 18.86 -10.94 -4.18
C GLN A 336 18.13 -11.45 -5.42
N VAL A 337 18.18 -10.69 -6.52
CA VAL A 337 17.64 -11.13 -7.80
C VAL A 337 18.49 -12.24 -8.39
N GLU A 338 17.92 -13.43 -8.53
CA GLU A 338 18.57 -14.59 -9.17
C GLU A 338 18.62 -14.46 -10.70
N TRP A 339 17.51 -14.00 -11.28
CA TRP A 339 17.39 -13.74 -12.69
C TRP A 339 16.21 -12.82 -12.99
N THR A 340 16.24 -12.23 -14.16
CA THR A 340 15.14 -11.47 -14.75
C THR A 340 14.78 -12.01 -16.13
N ARG A 341 13.52 -11.88 -16.51
CA ARG A 341 13.05 -12.30 -17.83
C ARG A 341 11.90 -11.41 -18.32
N GLU A 342 12.01 -10.91 -19.53
CA GLU A 342 10.91 -10.25 -20.21
C GLU A 342 9.82 -11.27 -20.61
N ILE A 343 8.56 -10.95 -20.32
CA ILE A 343 7.38 -11.74 -20.64
C ILE A 343 6.53 -10.95 -21.63
N ASP A 344 5.78 -11.64 -22.48
CA ASP A 344 4.99 -11.05 -23.57
C ASP A 344 3.72 -10.29 -23.13
N GLY A 345 3.60 -9.98 -21.84
CA GLY A 345 2.51 -9.20 -21.28
C GLY A 345 2.36 -9.41 -19.78
N LYS A 346 1.36 -8.75 -19.20
CA LYS A 346 1.06 -8.89 -17.78
C LYS A 346 0.56 -10.31 -17.48
N ILE A 347 1.12 -10.92 -16.43
CA ILE A 347 0.67 -12.21 -15.92
C ILE A 347 -0.72 -12.05 -15.28
N ILE A 348 -1.63 -12.96 -15.57
CA ILE A 348 -3.00 -12.93 -15.07
C ILE A 348 -3.02 -13.53 -13.66
N LYS A 349 -3.00 -12.67 -12.65
CA LYS A 349 -3.16 -12.91 -11.20
C LYS A 349 -2.13 -13.79 -10.51
N GLU A 350 -1.75 -14.97 -11.04
CA GLU A 350 -1.00 -15.95 -10.26
C GLU A 350 0.02 -16.76 -11.06
N VAL A 351 1.02 -17.26 -10.36
CA VAL A 351 2.01 -18.21 -10.86
C VAL A 351 1.91 -19.48 -10.02
N ASN A 352 1.69 -20.60 -10.68
CA ASN A 352 1.61 -21.90 -10.04
C ASN A 352 2.92 -22.68 -10.22
N GLN A 353 3.24 -23.59 -9.29
CA GLN A 353 4.37 -24.51 -9.43
C GLN A 353 3.88 -25.93 -9.72
N ILE A 354 4.50 -26.57 -10.71
CA ILE A 354 4.23 -27.97 -11.06
C ILE A 354 5.54 -28.76 -11.22
N ASP A 355 5.51 -30.06 -10.95
CA ASP A 355 6.57 -31.00 -11.29
C ASP A 355 6.23 -31.74 -12.58
N SER A 356 6.40 -31.03 -13.72
CA SER A 356 5.98 -31.55 -15.04
C SER A 356 6.77 -32.78 -15.49
N TYR A 357 7.97 -32.97 -14.98
CA TYR A 357 8.84 -34.09 -15.28
C TYR A 357 8.76 -35.24 -14.27
N LYS A 358 8.01 -35.08 -13.17
CA LYS A 358 7.85 -36.05 -12.08
C LYS A 358 9.17 -36.47 -11.42
N ASN A 359 10.10 -35.54 -11.36
CA ASN A 359 11.46 -35.78 -10.83
C ASN A 359 11.80 -34.87 -9.64
N GLY A 360 10.80 -34.24 -9.03
CA GLY A 360 10.95 -33.32 -7.91
C GLY A 360 11.36 -31.90 -8.29
N LYS A 361 11.72 -31.64 -9.56
CA LYS A 361 12.09 -30.30 -10.02
C LYS A 361 10.83 -29.52 -10.40
N LEU A 362 10.62 -28.37 -9.77
CA LEU A 362 9.45 -27.53 -9.97
C LEU A 362 9.65 -26.56 -11.13
N GLN A 363 8.57 -26.32 -11.86
CA GLN A 363 8.46 -25.35 -12.94
C GLN A 363 7.35 -24.37 -12.63
N TYR A 364 7.47 -23.12 -13.12
CA TYR A 364 6.50 -22.06 -12.99
C TYR A 364 5.54 -22.06 -14.17
N VAL A 365 4.24 -22.20 -13.91
CA VAL A 365 3.19 -22.13 -14.92
C VAL A 365 2.30 -20.92 -14.68
N PHE A 366 2.08 -20.12 -15.72
CA PHE A 366 1.25 -18.93 -15.67
C PHE A 366 0.73 -18.57 -17.08
N ALA A 367 -0.30 -17.73 -17.12
CA ALA A 367 -0.85 -17.20 -18.33
C ALA A 367 -0.67 -15.69 -18.42
N THR A 368 -0.39 -15.20 -19.62
CA THR A 368 -0.63 -13.81 -20.05
C THR A 368 -1.88 -13.78 -20.91
N GLU A 369 -2.29 -12.61 -21.41
CA GLU A 369 -3.41 -12.55 -22.35
C GLU A 369 -3.19 -13.36 -23.63
N LYS A 370 -1.94 -13.55 -24.06
CA LYS A 370 -1.59 -14.16 -25.35
C LYS A 370 -0.84 -15.46 -25.24
N SER A 371 -0.44 -15.88 -24.07
CA SER A 371 0.36 -17.09 -23.93
C SER A 371 0.11 -17.87 -22.64
N LEU A 372 0.29 -19.19 -22.74
CA LEU A 372 0.45 -20.07 -21.60
C LEU A 372 1.93 -20.41 -21.49
N ASN A 373 2.54 -20.08 -20.36
CA ASN A 373 3.97 -20.18 -20.11
C ASN A 373 4.27 -21.31 -19.14
N LEU A 374 5.41 -21.95 -19.33
CA LEU A 374 6.00 -22.90 -18.39
C LEU A 374 7.52 -22.66 -18.37
N LEU A 375 8.05 -22.20 -17.23
CA LEU A 375 9.48 -21.91 -17.06
C LEU A 375 10.10 -22.84 -16.04
N ASP A 376 11.36 -23.21 -16.26
CA ASP A 376 12.15 -23.85 -15.22
C ASP A 376 12.61 -22.84 -14.15
N ARG A 377 13.21 -23.32 -13.04
CA ARG A 377 13.67 -22.43 -11.97
C ARG A 377 14.73 -21.40 -12.45
N LYS A 378 15.43 -21.66 -13.55
CA LYS A 378 16.41 -20.71 -14.12
C LYS A 378 15.76 -19.71 -15.09
N GLY A 379 14.43 -19.65 -15.17
CA GLY A 379 13.68 -18.75 -16.05
C GLY A 379 13.69 -19.16 -17.52
N ARG A 380 14.08 -20.40 -17.89
CA ARG A 380 14.12 -20.89 -19.27
C ARG A 380 12.82 -21.60 -19.63
N ASP A 381 12.46 -21.52 -20.91
CA ASP A 381 11.27 -22.21 -21.44
C ASP A 381 11.39 -23.72 -21.31
N VAL A 382 10.27 -24.37 -20.98
CA VAL A 382 10.17 -25.80 -20.83
C VAL A 382 9.41 -26.40 -22.02
N GLY A 383 10.08 -27.28 -22.76
CA GLY A 383 9.47 -28.02 -23.86
C GLY A 383 8.95 -27.15 -24.98
N LYS A 384 7.63 -27.20 -25.22
CA LYS A 384 6.97 -26.43 -26.28
C LYS A 384 6.44 -25.06 -25.84
N PHE A 385 6.60 -24.73 -24.57
CA PHE A 385 6.14 -23.44 -24.06
C PHE A 385 7.10 -22.30 -24.43
N PRO A 386 6.57 -21.07 -24.59
CA PRO A 386 5.19 -20.65 -24.40
C PRO A 386 4.27 -21.10 -25.54
N LEU A 387 3.06 -21.56 -25.20
CA LEU A 387 2.00 -21.76 -26.17
C LEU A 387 1.33 -20.41 -26.47
N LYS A 388 1.34 -20.00 -27.73
CA LYS A 388 0.75 -18.74 -28.19
C LYS A 388 -0.68 -18.93 -28.67
N PHE A 389 -1.53 -17.94 -28.39
CA PHE A 389 -2.94 -17.95 -28.74
C PHE A 389 -3.33 -16.69 -29.54
N LYS A 390 -4.23 -16.87 -30.49
CA LYS A 390 -4.79 -15.77 -31.28
C LYS A 390 -5.74 -14.93 -30.43
N ASP A 391 -6.65 -15.61 -29.71
CA ASP A 391 -7.63 -14.98 -28.84
C ASP A 391 -7.09 -14.82 -27.43
N ASN A 392 -7.58 -13.81 -26.69
CA ASN A 392 -7.08 -13.52 -25.36
C ASN A 392 -7.49 -14.58 -24.34
N ILE A 393 -6.55 -14.98 -23.50
CA ILE A 393 -6.82 -15.70 -22.27
C ILE A 393 -7.44 -14.70 -21.29
N THR A 394 -8.55 -15.03 -20.67
CA THR A 394 -9.38 -14.12 -19.89
C THR A 394 -9.38 -14.39 -18.39
N SER A 395 -8.74 -15.48 -17.95
CA SER A 395 -8.59 -15.82 -16.53
C SER A 395 -7.24 -16.48 -16.25
N PRO A 396 -6.79 -16.57 -15.00
CA PRO A 396 -5.61 -17.34 -14.64
C PRO A 396 -5.68 -18.77 -15.15
N VAL A 397 -4.52 -19.39 -15.40
CA VAL A 397 -4.49 -20.81 -15.75
C VAL A 397 -4.90 -21.65 -14.54
N SER A 398 -5.90 -22.53 -14.72
CA SER A 398 -6.27 -23.49 -13.70
C SER A 398 -5.42 -24.75 -13.84
N VAL A 399 -4.77 -25.15 -12.74
CA VAL A 399 -3.90 -26.33 -12.71
C VAL A 399 -4.58 -27.44 -11.92
N PHE A 400 -4.79 -28.60 -12.57
CA PHE A 400 -5.44 -29.74 -11.93
C PHE A 400 -4.51 -30.96 -11.92
N ASP A 401 -4.42 -31.61 -10.78
CA ASP A 401 -3.82 -32.93 -10.62
C ASP A 401 -4.87 -33.88 -10.02
N TYR A 402 -5.77 -34.38 -10.87
CA TYR A 402 -6.96 -35.13 -10.43
C TYR A 402 -6.63 -36.33 -9.54
N ASP A 403 -5.56 -37.03 -9.83
CA ASP A 403 -5.23 -38.28 -9.17
C ASP A 403 -3.98 -38.17 -8.28
N LYS A 404 -3.51 -36.94 -8.03
CA LYS A 404 -2.30 -36.61 -7.22
C LYS A 404 -1.05 -37.38 -7.68
N ASN A 405 -0.94 -37.64 -8.98
CA ASN A 405 0.14 -38.42 -9.60
C ASN A 405 0.99 -37.58 -10.57
N LYS A 406 0.88 -36.25 -10.48
CA LYS A 406 1.60 -35.27 -11.29
C LYS A 406 1.25 -35.35 -12.79
N ASN A 407 0.07 -35.86 -13.12
CA ASN A 407 -0.49 -35.78 -14.47
C ASN A 407 -1.30 -34.49 -14.62
N TYR A 408 -0.59 -33.37 -14.59
CA TYR A 408 -1.23 -32.06 -14.59
C TYR A 408 -2.09 -31.80 -15.83
N ARG A 409 -3.19 -31.08 -15.61
CA ARG A 409 -4.04 -30.51 -16.62
C ARG A 409 -4.02 -29.01 -16.45
N LEU A 410 -3.67 -28.32 -17.53
CA LEU A 410 -3.61 -26.86 -17.60
C LEU A 410 -4.82 -26.41 -18.37
N LEU A 411 -5.76 -25.77 -17.68
CA LEU A 411 -7.00 -25.29 -18.28
C LEU A 411 -6.92 -23.78 -18.46
N ILE A 412 -7.07 -23.32 -19.68
CA ILE A 412 -7.18 -21.90 -20.03
C ILE A 412 -8.60 -21.54 -20.43
N THR A 413 -8.98 -20.32 -20.16
CA THR A 413 -10.28 -19.75 -20.51
C THR A 413 -10.07 -18.66 -21.55
N GLN A 414 -10.77 -18.77 -22.67
CA GLN A 414 -10.85 -17.74 -23.71
C GLN A 414 -12.31 -17.32 -23.87
N ASN A 415 -12.70 -16.28 -23.15
CA ASN A 415 -14.06 -15.74 -23.12
C ASN A 415 -15.14 -16.78 -22.75
N ASN A 416 -15.66 -17.55 -23.70
CA ASN A 416 -16.71 -18.57 -23.54
C ASN A 416 -16.23 -20.01 -23.77
N GLU A 417 -14.96 -20.19 -24.06
CA GLU A 417 -14.35 -21.48 -24.36
C GLU A 417 -13.32 -21.89 -23.32
N LEU A 418 -13.19 -23.20 -23.12
CA LEU A 418 -12.18 -23.80 -22.27
C LEU A 418 -11.29 -24.73 -23.10
N PHE A 419 -9.98 -24.56 -22.96
CA PHE A 419 -8.98 -25.40 -23.60
C PHE A 419 -8.11 -26.07 -22.56
N MET A 420 -8.00 -27.40 -22.63
CA MET A 420 -7.21 -28.16 -21.69
C MET A 420 -5.94 -28.69 -22.36
N PHE A 421 -4.81 -28.49 -21.70
CA PHE A 421 -3.50 -28.95 -22.11
C PHE A 421 -2.88 -29.86 -21.04
N ASP A 422 -2.00 -30.76 -21.45
CA ASP A 422 -1.12 -31.48 -20.54
C ASP A 422 0.15 -30.64 -20.22
N SER A 423 0.96 -31.12 -19.27
CA SER A 423 2.21 -30.45 -18.89
C SER A 423 3.31 -30.45 -19.97
N LYS A 424 3.09 -31.11 -21.11
CA LYS A 424 3.95 -31.09 -22.30
C LYS A 424 3.47 -30.12 -23.37
N GLY A 425 2.36 -29.39 -23.11
CA GLY A 425 1.76 -28.44 -24.03
C GLY A 425 0.91 -29.09 -25.13
N LYS A 426 0.52 -30.35 -24.99
CA LYS A 426 -0.36 -31.03 -25.92
C LYS A 426 -1.82 -30.85 -25.50
N ARG A 427 -2.70 -30.48 -26.45
CA ARG A 427 -4.14 -30.38 -26.18
C ARG A 427 -4.70 -31.76 -25.78
N VAL A 428 -5.48 -31.80 -24.71
CA VAL A 428 -6.08 -33.01 -24.17
C VAL A 428 -7.25 -33.41 -25.07
N ARG A 429 -7.13 -34.58 -25.72
CA ARG A 429 -8.21 -35.13 -26.54
C ARG A 429 -9.40 -35.52 -25.67
N GLY A 430 -10.62 -35.25 -26.15
CA GLY A 430 -11.86 -35.62 -25.46
C GLY A 430 -12.27 -34.67 -24.33
N PHE A 431 -11.57 -33.55 -24.14
CA PHE A 431 -12.08 -32.42 -23.39
C PHE A 431 -12.63 -31.39 -24.37
N ASP A 432 -13.91 -31.10 -24.26
CA ASP A 432 -14.57 -30.10 -25.09
C ASP A 432 -15.61 -29.31 -24.31
N TYR A 433 -15.43 -27.98 -24.28
CA TYR A 433 -16.40 -27.04 -23.79
C TYR A 433 -16.35 -25.75 -24.60
N ASN A 434 -17.40 -25.58 -25.39
CA ASN A 434 -17.65 -24.35 -26.14
C ASN A 434 -19.15 -24.04 -26.03
N LYS A 435 -19.50 -22.95 -25.38
CA LYS A 435 -20.88 -22.48 -25.19
C LYS A 435 -20.97 -20.99 -25.53
N LYS A 436 -22.19 -20.46 -25.62
CA LYS A 436 -22.41 -19.07 -26.05
C LYS A 436 -22.05 -18.04 -24.98
N ASN A 437 -22.12 -18.42 -23.68
CA ASN A 437 -22.09 -17.44 -22.59
C ASN A 437 -20.69 -17.28 -22.02
N LYS A 438 -20.30 -16.03 -21.80
CA LYS A 438 -19.01 -15.65 -21.23
C LYS A 438 -18.80 -16.29 -19.84
N ILE A 439 -17.61 -16.84 -19.63
CA ILE A 439 -17.15 -17.36 -18.35
C ILE A 439 -16.67 -16.16 -17.51
N VAL A 440 -17.18 -16.03 -16.28
CA VAL A 440 -16.93 -14.86 -15.41
C VAL A 440 -16.08 -15.19 -14.18
N THR A 441 -15.93 -16.48 -13.84
CA THR A 441 -15.04 -16.91 -12.75
C THR A 441 -13.99 -17.89 -13.27
N THR A 442 -12.85 -17.93 -12.57
CA THR A 442 -11.80 -18.92 -12.87
C THR A 442 -12.32 -20.34 -12.60
N PRO A 443 -12.22 -21.28 -13.57
CA PRO A 443 -12.63 -22.66 -13.34
C PRO A 443 -11.83 -23.33 -12.23
N LYS A 444 -12.51 -23.92 -11.25
CA LYS A 444 -11.92 -24.63 -10.11
C LYS A 444 -12.26 -26.12 -10.17
N HIS A 445 -11.31 -26.95 -9.72
CA HIS A 445 -11.53 -28.37 -9.55
C HIS A 445 -11.87 -28.68 -8.09
N PHE A 446 -12.94 -29.45 -7.90
CA PHE A 446 -13.30 -30.03 -6.61
C PHE A 446 -13.47 -31.53 -6.74
N ARG A 447 -13.13 -32.26 -5.67
CA ARG A 447 -13.47 -33.66 -5.49
C ARG A 447 -14.45 -33.81 -4.34
N ILE A 448 -15.71 -34.10 -4.68
CA ILE A 448 -16.78 -34.28 -3.72
C ILE A 448 -17.22 -35.76 -3.74
N GLY A 449 -17.03 -36.46 -2.64
CA GLY A 449 -17.07 -37.93 -2.64
C GLY A 449 -16.06 -38.49 -3.64
N ASN A 450 -16.51 -39.42 -4.51
CA ASN A 450 -15.66 -40.03 -5.55
C ASN A 450 -15.76 -39.32 -6.92
N LYS A 451 -16.30 -38.10 -6.98
CA LYS A 451 -16.57 -37.40 -8.23
C LYS A 451 -15.70 -36.16 -8.35
N ASP A 452 -14.91 -36.11 -9.44
CA ASP A 452 -14.24 -34.90 -9.85
C ASP A 452 -15.18 -34.00 -10.64
N ILE A 453 -15.18 -32.75 -10.32
CA ILE A 453 -15.97 -31.72 -10.99
C ILE A 453 -15.11 -30.50 -11.29
N ILE A 454 -15.38 -29.85 -12.43
CA ILE A 454 -14.84 -28.55 -12.80
C ILE A 454 -15.98 -27.56 -12.71
N VAL A 455 -15.81 -26.53 -11.90
CA VAL A 455 -16.89 -25.59 -11.57
C VAL A 455 -16.47 -24.17 -11.91
N PHE A 456 -17.35 -23.43 -12.55
CA PHE A 456 -17.22 -22.02 -12.84
C PHE A 456 -18.59 -21.39 -13.09
N LYS A 457 -18.64 -20.09 -13.08
CA LYS A 457 -19.85 -19.33 -13.44
C LYS A 457 -19.73 -18.76 -14.84
N THR A 458 -20.84 -18.77 -15.53
CA THR A 458 -21.09 -17.93 -16.69
C THR A 458 -22.01 -16.79 -16.27
N ILE A 459 -22.24 -15.81 -17.13
CA ILE A 459 -23.13 -14.67 -16.80
C ILE A 459 -24.56 -15.09 -16.44
N ASP A 460 -25.00 -16.28 -16.84
CA ASP A 460 -26.36 -16.77 -16.68
C ASP A 460 -26.52 -17.94 -15.70
N LYS A 461 -25.44 -18.66 -15.38
CA LYS A 461 -25.55 -19.86 -14.56
C LYS A 461 -24.26 -20.36 -13.94
N LEU A 462 -24.39 -21.17 -12.93
CA LEU A 462 -23.33 -22.03 -12.42
C LEU A 462 -23.20 -23.28 -13.31
N THR A 463 -21.98 -23.52 -13.80
CA THR A 463 -21.67 -24.67 -14.67
C THR A 463 -20.79 -25.66 -13.93
N ILE A 464 -21.23 -26.93 -13.89
CA ILE A 464 -20.54 -28.01 -13.21
C ILE A 464 -20.27 -29.12 -14.22
N LEU A 465 -19.00 -29.28 -14.60
CA LEU A 465 -18.55 -30.22 -15.62
C LEU A 465 -17.88 -31.46 -15.00
N ASN A 466 -17.82 -32.53 -15.78
CA ASN A 466 -16.94 -33.66 -15.53
C ASN A 466 -15.54 -33.42 -16.13
N ARG A 467 -14.60 -34.37 -15.96
CA ARG A 467 -13.22 -34.31 -16.49
C ARG A 467 -13.15 -34.20 -18.03
N ARG A 468 -14.24 -34.49 -18.76
CA ARG A 468 -14.33 -34.43 -20.25
C ARG A 468 -14.96 -33.12 -20.75
N GLY A 469 -15.34 -32.20 -19.86
CA GLY A 469 -16.00 -30.97 -20.27
C GLY A 469 -17.52 -31.07 -20.48
N ALA A 470 -18.10 -32.27 -20.29
CA ALA A 470 -19.55 -32.43 -20.35
C ALA A 470 -20.21 -31.99 -19.04
N VAL A 471 -21.40 -31.40 -19.11
CA VAL A 471 -22.19 -31.03 -17.93
C VAL A 471 -22.45 -32.29 -17.10
N ARG A 472 -22.06 -32.22 -15.84
CA ARG A 472 -22.23 -33.31 -14.87
C ARG A 472 -23.43 -33.15 -13.97
N ILE A 473 -23.69 -31.91 -13.57
CA ILE A 473 -24.79 -31.55 -12.69
C ILE A 473 -25.45 -30.28 -13.22
N ASN A 474 -26.76 -30.31 -13.36
CA ASN A 474 -27.56 -29.12 -13.61
C ASN A 474 -28.22 -28.69 -12.29
N ALA A 475 -28.07 -27.42 -11.93
CA ALA A 475 -28.85 -26.84 -10.85
C ALA A 475 -30.33 -26.88 -11.20
N LYS A 476 -31.16 -27.39 -10.30
CA LYS A 476 -32.62 -27.53 -10.50
C LYS A 476 -33.33 -26.17 -10.46
N THR A 477 -32.77 -25.24 -9.67
CA THR A 477 -33.24 -23.85 -9.61
C THR A 477 -32.15 -22.94 -10.16
N LEU A 478 -32.52 -22.04 -11.04
CA LEU A 478 -31.62 -21.02 -11.56
C LEU A 478 -31.61 -19.81 -10.62
N HIS A 479 -30.42 -19.32 -10.33
CA HIS A 479 -30.20 -18.10 -9.55
C HIS A 479 -29.34 -17.14 -10.36
N ASN A 480 -29.49 -15.85 -10.11
CA ASN A 480 -28.61 -14.83 -10.66
C ASN A 480 -27.35 -14.75 -9.78
N TYR A 481 -26.30 -15.44 -10.20
CA TYR A 481 -25.05 -15.53 -9.42
C TYR A 481 -24.22 -14.25 -9.52
N SER A 482 -23.55 -13.91 -8.43
CA SER A 482 -22.53 -12.86 -8.39
C SER A 482 -21.25 -13.26 -9.18
N SER A 483 -20.30 -12.35 -9.31
CA SER A 483 -18.96 -12.65 -9.85
C SER A 483 -18.01 -13.30 -8.85
N ASP A 484 -18.44 -13.51 -7.60
CA ASP A 484 -17.61 -14.14 -6.57
C ASP A 484 -17.27 -15.59 -6.92
N ASP A 485 -16.20 -16.08 -6.35
CA ASP A 485 -15.76 -17.46 -6.57
C ASP A 485 -16.75 -18.50 -6.02
N VAL A 486 -16.56 -19.72 -6.45
CA VAL A 486 -17.25 -20.90 -5.90
C VAL A 486 -16.31 -21.62 -4.97
N PHE A 487 -16.86 -22.08 -3.84
CA PHE A 487 -16.13 -22.79 -2.79
C PHE A 487 -16.76 -24.16 -2.52
N GLN A 488 -16.00 -25.05 -1.91
CA GLN A 488 -16.52 -26.31 -1.38
C GLN A 488 -16.76 -26.16 0.13
N TYR A 489 -17.97 -26.53 0.56
CA TYR A 489 -18.31 -26.70 1.97
C TYR A 489 -18.93 -28.07 2.15
N GLN A 490 -18.26 -28.96 2.89
CA GLN A 490 -18.65 -30.36 3.01
C GLN A 490 -18.91 -31.01 1.63
N ASN A 491 -20.13 -31.49 1.42
CA ASN A 491 -20.55 -32.09 0.15
C ASN A 491 -21.29 -31.11 -0.79
N PHE A 492 -21.24 -29.82 -0.48
CA PHE A 492 -21.90 -28.75 -1.25
C PHE A 492 -20.90 -27.87 -1.95
N LEU A 493 -21.34 -27.23 -3.01
CA LEU A 493 -20.73 -26.04 -3.58
C LEU A 493 -21.45 -24.82 -3.03
N VAL A 494 -20.70 -23.82 -2.59
CA VAL A 494 -21.21 -22.59 -2.00
C VAL A 494 -20.74 -21.38 -2.79
N THR A 495 -21.63 -20.45 -3.02
CA THR A 495 -21.35 -19.17 -3.70
C THR A 495 -22.42 -18.15 -3.33
N SER A 496 -22.35 -16.93 -3.92
CA SER A 496 -23.34 -15.86 -3.70
C SER A 496 -24.13 -15.50 -4.97
N THR A 497 -25.31 -14.92 -4.77
CA THR A 497 -26.12 -14.29 -5.81
C THR A 497 -25.80 -12.80 -5.94
N VAL A 498 -26.30 -12.16 -6.99
CA VAL A 498 -26.23 -10.69 -7.17
C VAL A 498 -27.00 -9.92 -6.11
N LYS A 499 -27.87 -10.60 -5.34
CA LYS A 499 -28.59 -10.05 -4.18
C LYS A 499 -27.87 -10.31 -2.86
N ASN A 500 -26.62 -10.81 -2.91
CA ASN A 500 -25.82 -11.22 -1.74
C ASN A 500 -26.42 -12.36 -0.91
N GLU A 501 -27.23 -13.21 -1.51
CA GLU A 501 -27.75 -14.42 -0.86
C GLU A 501 -26.73 -15.54 -0.99
N ILE A 502 -26.50 -16.33 0.04
CA ILE A 502 -25.66 -17.54 -0.04
C ILE A 502 -26.45 -18.67 -0.69
N VAL A 503 -25.87 -19.26 -1.72
CA VAL A 503 -26.44 -20.44 -2.41
C VAL A 503 -25.57 -21.65 -2.15
N SER A 504 -26.15 -22.71 -1.60
CA SER A 504 -25.55 -24.02 -1.49
C SER A 504 -26.14 -24.98 -2.54
N ILE A 505 -25.29 -25.77 -3.21
CA ILE A 505 -25.70 -26.69 -4.26
C ILE A 505 -25.14 -28.08 -3.97
N ASP A 506 -26.03 -29.08 -3.88
CA ASP A 506 -25.62 -30.46 -3.65
C ASP A 506 -25.21 -31.20 -4.95
N MET A 507 -24.68 -32.40 -4.82
CA MET A 507 -24.26 -33.24 -5.94
C MET A 507 -25.42 -33.86 -6.76
N LYS A 508 -26.69 -33.55 -6.40
CA LYS A 508 -27.92 -33.88 -7.16
C LYS A 508 -28.52 -32.67 -7.86
N GLY A 509 -27.91 -31.48 -7.68
CA GLY A 509 -28.36 -30.21 -8.25
C GLY A 509 -29.45 -29.50 -7.44
N ASN A 510 -29.79 -29.96 -6.24
CA ASN A 510 -30.69 -29.23 -5.36
C ASN A 510 -29.96 -28.00 -4.82
N THR A 511 -30.67 -26.87 -4.77
CA THR A 511 -30.16 -25.61 -4.25
C THR A 511 -30.88 -25.23 -2.96
N LYS A 512 -30.12 -24.67 -2.01
CA LYS A 512 -30.65 -24.00 -0.82
C LYS A 512 -30.18 -22.55 -0.88
N LEU A 513 -31.10 -21.63 -0.69
CA LEU A 513 -30.86 -20.20 -0.62
C LEU A 513 -30.97 -19.77 0.84
N GLU A 514 -30.05 -18.94 1.29
CA GLU A 514 -30.11 -18.32 2.62
C GLU A 514 -30.53 -16.85 2.49
N GLU A 515 -30.89 -16.22 3.59
CA GLU A 515 -31.31 -14.82 3.63
C GLU A 515 -30.22 -13.88 3.03
N PRO A 516 -30.63 -12.77 2.39
CA PRO A 516 -29.70 -11.82 1.83
C PRO A 516 -28.81 -11.18 2.90
N MET A 517 -27.51 -11.17 2.64
CA MET A 517 -26.55 -10.41 3.45
C MET A 517 -26.55 -8.92 3.04
N PRO A 518 -26.02 -8.00 3.86
CA PRO A 518 -25.81 -6.61 3.48
C PRO A 518 -25.03 -6.44 2.18
N ILE A 519 -25.20 -5.32 1.51
CA ILE A 519 -24.47 -4.99 0.26
C ILE A 519 -22.95 -5.03 0.52
N ASN A 520 -22.18 -5.52 -0.46
CA ASN A 520 -20.74 -5.73 -0.40
C ASN A 520 -20.26 -6.81 0.58
N SER A 521 -21.17 -7.65 1.08
CA SER A 521 -20.76 -8.82 1.86
C SER A 521 -19.99 -9.80 1.00
N LYS A 522 -19.00 -10.46 1.61
CA LYS A 522 -18.16 -11.48 0.97
C LYS A 522 -18.34 -12.81 1.67
N VAL A 523 -18.26 -13.90 0.91
CA VAL A 523 -18.32 -15.26 1.42
C VAL A 523 -17.16 -16.08 0.86
N ILE A 524 -16.50 -16.82 1.74
CA ILE A 524 -15.48 -17.81 1.40
C ILE A 524 -15.72 -19.06 2.24
N SER A 525 -15.20 -20.18 1.82
CA SER A 525 -15.33 -21.44 2.57
C SER A 525 -14.11 -22.31 2.35
N ASP A 526 -13.69 -22.99 3.41
CA ASP A 526 -12.94 -24.24 3.31
C ASP A 526 -13.93 -25.41 3.27
N LYS A 527 -13.43 -26.64 3.43
CA LYS A 527 -14.32 -27.81 3.41
C LYS A 527 -15.23 -27.96 4.63
N GLU A 528 -14.94 -27.26 5.72
CA GLU A 528 -15.57 -27.46 7.02
C GLU A 528 -16.31 -26.24 7.53
N THR A 529 -15.89 -25.03 7.12
CA THR A 529 -16.37 -23.75 7.66
C THR A 529 -16.69 -22.78 6.55
N ILE A 530 -17.78 -22.06 6.69
CA ILE A 530 -18.12 -20.88 5.89
C ILE A 530 -17.74 -19.65 6.68
N PHE A 531 -17.02 -18.75 6.06
CA PHE A 531 -16.67 -17.45 6.61
C PHE A 531 -17.39 -16.36 5.83
N THR A 532 -17.92 -15.36 6.52
CA THR A 532 -18.55 -14.19 5.91
C THR A 532 -17.93 -12.92 6.46
N LEU A 533 -17.81 -11.93 5.59
CA LEU A 533 -17.41 -10.58 5.96
C LEU A 533 -18.51 -9.62 5.53
N GLN A 534 -19.19 -9.01 6.51
CA GLN A 534 -20.32 -8.11 6.31
C GLN A 534 -19.99 -6.76 6.94
N LYS A 535 -19.73 -5.74 6.12
CA LYS A 535 -19.17 -4.45 6.58
C LYS A 535 -17.87 -4.73 7.37
N ASN A 536 -17.87 -4.51 8.69
CA ASN A 536 -16.76 -4.78 9.60
C ASN A 536 -17.00 -5.98 10.54
N ILE A 537 -18.00 -6.83 10.25
CA ILE A 537 -18.27 -8.04 11.03
C ILE A 537 -17.72 -9.24 10.26
N LEU A 538 -16.70 -9.87 10.82
CA LEU A 538 -16.16 -11.15 10.36
C LEU A 538 -16.83 -12.27 11.14
N SER A 539 -17.36 -13.26 10.44
CA SER A 539 -18.13 -14.36 11.05
C SER A 539 -17.69 -15.71 10.51
N ASN A 540 -17.77 -16.71 11.36
CA ASN A 540 -17.84 -18.10 10.97
C ASN A 540 -19.20 -18.69 11.43
N SER A 541 -19.44 -19.97 11.25
CA SER A 541 -20.72 -20.60 11.67
C SER A 541 -21.00 -20.55 13.17
N LYS A 542 -20.07 -20.12 14.01
CA LYS A 542 -20.15 -20.17 15.48
C LYS A 542 -19.96 -18.80 16.14
N ILE A 543 -19.13 -17.95 15.58
CA ILE A 543 -18.61 -16.73 16.20
C ILE A 543 -18.72 -15.57 15.23
N ASN A 544 -19.05 -14.39 15.76
CA ASN A 544 -18.99 -13.10 15.08
C ASN A 544 -18.03 -12.22 15.84
N ILE A 545 -17.11 -11.60 15.14
CA ILE A 545 -16.20 -10.60 15.69
C ILE A 545 -16.32 -9.30 14.90
N GLU A 546 -16.13 -8.21 15.59
CA GLU A 546 -16.04 -6.89 14.96
C GLU A 546 -14.58 -6.56 14.72
N ILE A 547 -14.24 -6.16 13.49
CA ILE A 547 -12.93 -5.69 13.09
C ILE A 547 -12.99 -4.18 12.80
N PRO A 548 -11.88 -3.43 12.86
CA PRO A 548 -11.88 -1.99 12.59
C PRO A 548 -12.58 -1.63 11.29
N PHE A 549 -13.22 -0.48 11.19
CA PHE A 549 -13.82 -0.02 9.94
C PHE A 549 -12.76 0.19 8.87
N GLY A 550 -13.04 -0.27 7.64
CA GLY A 550 -12.12 -0.19 6.52
C GLY A 550 -12.77 -0.56 5.18
N LYS A 551 -11.98 -0.51 4.10
CA LYS A 551 -12.37 -1.00 2.78
C LYS A 551 -11.69 -2.33 2.53
N TYR A 552 -12.41 -3.41 2.79
CA TYR A 552 -11.90 -4.77 2.67
C TYR A 552 -12.01 -5.27 1.23
N GLU A 553 -10.89 -5.36 0.52
CA GLU A 553 -10.86 -5.75 -0.90
C GLU A 553 -10.63 -7.24 -1.09
N ASP A 554 -9.63 -7.78 -0.41
CA ASP A 554 -9.32 -9.21 -0.46
C ASP A 554 -9.79 -9.93 0.81
N PHE A 555 -10.49 -11.05 0.61
CA PHE A 555 -10.94 -11.95 1.64
C PHE A 555 -10.64 -13.37 1.17
N LYS A 556 -9.64 -14.01 1.76
CA LYS A 556 -9.06 -15.27 1.27
C LYS A 556 -8.79 -16.25 2.40
N ILE A 557 -8.79 -17.54 2.07
CA ILE A 557 -8.37 -18.62 2.94
C ILE A 557 -7.00 -19.12 2.48
N PHE A 558 -6.12 -19.33 3.44
CA PHE A 558 -4.86 -20.03 3.29
C PHE A 558 -4.87 -21.25 4.21
N SER A 559 -4.51 -22.42 3.68
CA SER A 559 -4.50 -23.66 4.44
C SER A 559 -3.16 -24.37 4.26
N GLY A 560 -2.66 -24.91 5.34
CA GLY A 560 -1.45 -25.71 5.37
C GLY A 560 -1.30 -26.40 6.72
N ASN A 561 -0.67 -27.56 6.74
CA ASN A 561 -0.41 -28.33 7.96
C ASN A 561 -1.67 -28.62 8.79
N ASP A 562 -2.80 -28.90 8.11
CA ASP A 562 -4.14 -29.14 8.69
C ASP A 562 -4.77 -27.92 9.41
N GLU A 563 -4.17 -26.75 9.27
CA GLU A 563 -4.68 -25.48 9.78
C GLU A 563 -5.25 -24.61 8.67
N THR A 564 -6.24 -23.79 9.03
CA THR A 564 -6.90 -22.84 8.12
C THR A 564 -6.82 -21.45 8.72
N TYR A 565 -6.41 -20.49 7.87
CA TYR A 565 -6.30 -19.09 8.22
C TYR A 565 -7.14 -18.24 7.27
N VAL A 566 -7.72 -17.18 7.82
CA VAL A 566 -8.51 -16.19 7.08
C VAL A 566 -7.71 -14.90 6.99
N ASN A 567 -7.44 -14.47 5.77
CA ASN A 567 -6.75 -13.23 5.48
C ASN A 567 -7.73 -12.19 4.97
N ILE A 568 -7.57 -10.97 5.48
CA ILE A 568 -8.33 -9.79 5.05
C ILE A 568 -7.35 -8.66 4.75
N PHE A 569 -7.48 -8.05 3.58
CA PHE A 569 -6.76 -6.84 3.22
C PHE A 569 -7.69 -5.63 3.25
N ASP A 570 -7.35 -4.67 4.11
CA ASP A 570 -7.97 -3.37 4.20
C ASP A 570 -7.19 -2.36 3.36
N SER A 571 -7.72 -2.03 2.18
CA SER A 571 -7.06 -1.10 1.25
C SER A 571 -7.17 0.37 1.67
N GLN A 572 -8.11 0.71 2.55
CA GLN A 572 -8.25 2.06 3.09
C GLN A 572 -7.12 2.38 4.07
N ASN A 573 -6.86 1.44 5.00
CA ASN A 573 -5.88 1.62 6.07
C ASN A 573 -4.52 0.97 5.75
N ASN A 574 -4.37 0.32 4.57
CA ASN A 574 -3.20 -0.44 4.16
C ASN A 574 -2.79 -1.49 5.21
N LYS A 575 -3.77 -2.24 5.73
CA LYS A 575 -3.57 -3.25 6.78
C LYS A 575 -3.96 -4.64 6.27
N ILE A 576 -3.18 -5.62 6.70
CA ILE A 576 -3.47 -7.04 6.50
C ILE A 576 -3.78 -7.65 7.85
N TYR A 577 -4.92 -8.28 7.95
CA TYR A 577 -5.36 -9.06 9.10
C TYR A 577 -5.23 -10.54 8.77
N LEU A 578 -4.76 -11.33 9.71
CA LEU A 578 -4.72 -12.79 9.61
C LEU A 578 -5.36 -13.38 10.86
N PHE A 579 -6.38 -14.19 10.67
CA PHE A 579 -7.12 -14.86 11.74
C PHE A 579 -6.99 -16.37 11.60
N ASP A 580 -7.02 -17.08 12.72
CA ASP A 580 -7.21 -18.53 12.73
C ASP A 580 -8.67 -18.92 12.39
N LYS A 581 -8.96 -20.22 12.38
CA LYS A 581 -10.29 -20.75 12.07
C LYS A 581 -11.33 -20.34 13.13
N GLU A 582 -10.93 -20.11 14.35
CA GLU A 582 -11.72 -19.65 15.48
C GLU A 582 -11.90 -18.13 15.53
N LEU A 583 -11.40 -17.41 14.53
CA LEU A 583 -11.40 -15.95 14.39
C LEU A 583 -10.55 -15.21 15.44
N ASN A 584 -9.57 -15.87 16.04
CA ASN A 584 -8.56 -15.17 16.83
C ASN A 584 -7.55 -14.50 15.89
N LEU A 585 -7.26 -13.23 16.14
CA LEU A 585 -6.23 -12.51 15.39
C LEU A 585 -4.87 -13.13 15.71
N ILE A 586 -4.13 -13.51 14.66
CA ILE A 586 -2.78 -14.06 14.82
C ILE A 586 -1.88 -12.99 15.40
N LYS A 587 -1.12 -13.36 16.43
CA LYS A 587 -0.19 -12.45 17.10
C LYS A 587 0.79 -11.86 16.10
N GLY A 588 1.00 -10.54 16.19
CA GLY A 588 1.82 -9.77 15.24
C GLY A 588 1.04 -9.14 14.10
N PHE A 589 -0.25 -9.48 13.91
CA PHE A 589 -1.15 -8.81 12.99
C PHE A 589 -2.07 -7.82 13.73
N PRO A 590 -2.57 -6.75 13.07
CA PRO A 590 -2.43 -6.46 11.64
C PRO A 590 -1.06 -5.88 11.28
N ILE A 591 -0.60 -6.18 10.05
CA ILE A 591 0.64 -5.63 9.48
C ILE A 591 0.33 -4.62 8.37
N SER A 592 1.27 -3.71 8.09
CA SER A 592 1.12 -2.73 7.01
C SER A 592 1.57 -3.28 5.66
N SER A 593 0.78 -3.04 4.60
CA SER A 593 1.11 -3.41 3.22
C SER A 593 0.34 -2.54 2.22
N LYS A 594 0.92 -2.26 1.07
CA LYS A 594 0.25 -1.53 -0.04
C LYS A 594 -0.66 -2.42 -0.88
N ASP A 595 -0.56 -3.74 -0.70
CA ASP A 595 -1.35 -4.74 -1.43
C ASP A 595 -1.53 -5.95 -0.51
N ASN A 596 -2.35 -6.92 -0.92
CA ASN A 596 -2.53 -8.11 -0.13
C ASN A 596 -1.24 -8.93 -0.03
N ALA A 597 -1.06 -9.64 1.10
CA ALA A 597 0.06 -10.57 1.29
C ALA A 597 -0.16 -11.89 0.55
N HIS A 598 0.94 -12.54 0.20
CA HIS A 598 0.94 -13.95 -0.16
C HIS A 598 1.48 -14.76 1.00
N PHE A 599 0.70 -15.72 1.48
CA PHE A 599 1.02 -16.58 2.62
C PHE A 599 1.45 -17.98 2.17
N LEU A 600 2.40 -18.52 2.88
CA LEU A 600 2.78 -19.93 2.85
C LEU A 600 2.71 -20.48 4.26
N ILE A 601 1.97 -21.57 4.45
CA ILE A 601 1.77 -22.21 5.74
C ILE A 601 2.27 -23.64 5.60
N ASP A 602 3.29 -23.97 6.34
CA ASP A 602 3.89 -25.31 6.36
C ASP A 602 4.27 -25.71 7.78
N LYS A 603 4.99 -26.83 7.93
CA LYS A 603 5.45 -27.35 9.24
C LYS A 603 6.42 -26.41 9.97
N LYS A 604 6.98 -25.41 9.29
CA LYS A 604 7.88 -24.42 9.89
C LYS A 604 7.12 -23.20 10.44
N GLY A 605 5.84 -23.07 10.14
CA GLY A 605 4.98 -21.99 10.57
C GLY A 605 4.39 -21.20 9.40
N ILE A 606 4.11 -19.93 9.65
CA ILE A 606 3.51 -19.01 8.69
C ILE A 606 4.62 -18.10 8.14
N GLU A 607 4.86 -18.19 6.84
CA GLU A 607 5.71 -17.25 6.12
C GLU A 607 4.85 -16.44 5.17
N PHE A 608 5.21 -15.17 4.94
CA PHE A 608 4.44 -14.30 4.07
C PHE A 608 5.30 -13.23 3.42
N SER A 609 4.82 -12.74 2.29
CA SER A 609 5.46 -11.66 1.55
C SER A 609 4.48 -10.51 1.34
N THR A 610 4.96 -9.28 1.50
CA THR A 610 4.17 -8.05 1.41
C THR A 610 4.82 -7.05 0.46
N LYS A 611 3.99 -6.17 -0.10
CA LYS A 611 4.42 -5.01 -0.88
C LYS A 611 4.34 -3.79 0.03
N THR A 612 5.48 -3.23 0.42
CA THR A 612 5.54 -2.07 1.30
C THR A 612 5.38 -0.76 0.53
N GLU A 613 5.95 -0.69 -0.68
CA GLU A 613 5.84 0.41 -1.62
C GLU A 613 5.70 -0.12 -3.04
N ASN A 614 5.57 0.77 -4.03
CA ASN A 614 5.40 0.35 -5.42
C ASN A 614 6.52 -0.54 -5.94
N LYS A 615 7.74 -0.37 -5.42
CA LYS A 615 8.95 -1.07 -5.86
C LYS A 615 9.58 -1.98 -4.81
N ASN A 616 9.06 -1.96 -3.59
CA ASN A 616 9.65 -2.63 -2.44
C ASN A 616 8.78 -3.77 -1.93
N ILE A 617 9.42 -4.86 -1.59
CA ILE A 617 8.79 -6.02 -0.96
C ILE A 617 9.49 -6.40 0.34
N GLN A 618 8.75 -7.03 1.22
CA GLN A 618 9.29 -7.70 2.42
C GLN A 618 8.90 -9.17 2.43
N TYR A 619 9.81 -10.00 2.94
CA TYR A 619 9.56 -11.40 3.24
C TYR A 619 9.73 -11.63 4.72
N GLN A 620 8.74 -12.24 5.35
CA GLN A 620 8.58 -12.28 6.80
C GLN A 620 8.05 -13.65 7.24
N SER A 621 8.19 -13.95 8.54
CA SER A 621 7.55 -15.13 9.17
C SER A 621 6.96 -14.77 10.52
N VAL A 622 5.88 -15.46 10.91
CA VAL A 622 5.36 -15.45 12.28
C VAL A 622 6.24 -16.38 13.12
N LYS A 623 6.63 -15.94 14.32
CA LYS A 623 7.40 -16.76 15.28
C LYS A 623 6.52 -17.67 16.09
#